data_7495e7290c268b78fb7fc4b95cf9c716
#
_entry.id   7495e7290c268b78fb7fc4b95cf9c716
#
_cell.length_a   1.000
_cell.length_b   1.000
_cell.length_c   1.000
_cell.angle_alpha   90.00
_cell.angle_beta   90.00
_cell.angle_gamma   90.00
#
_symmetry.space_group_name_H-M   'P 1'
#
loop_
_entity.id
_entity.type
_entity.pdbx_description
1 polymer ?
#
loop_
_entity_poly.entity_id
_entity_poly.type
_entity_poly.pdbx_seq_one_letter_code
_entity_poly.pdbx_strand_id
1 'polypeptide(L)'
;MKKIIGLLLILSLGAVAFAQGAIGIQSVSPKTPKTMGMGGAFKVFSTGYESFFGNPAGFASEKGSLTIADLGTWVYFKPTQENIDRAMAIANDEATESQMASYLGDFVINNGLGAGLSLGLGWAGRGFGLGVNVVSDNVAFGTSFLGAKVASRTQATAVAGIGLPIKFGPFRLKLGADARAYYLLNSPFDTHWKFTDIAQPMISGGDVETAVRNLDIIGGYGFAFDAGLTFGIGPLSVGAVLRDYGLEFNMKTTTVGAIMDATMVPTDGTEPYVLTPSLSVGAAVQLGGKLLAPSLFVEAEDALGLVEDGFETVWTHLHAGAELKLLNFIALRAGMNKGWISVGAGIDLLFLEVDAALFTEEMGVNPGDFGRTGLAVQVAVRL
;
A
#
# COMPACT_ATOMS: atom_id res chain seq x y z
N MET A 1 -16.23 17.45 -24.44
CA MET A 1 -15.33 16.29 -24.48
C MET A 1 -13.90 16.65 -24.84
N LYS A 2 -13.59 17.20 -26.04
CA LYS A 2 -12.19 17.55 -26.42
C LYS A 2 -11.47 18.50 -25.46
N LYS A 3 -12.16 19.44 -24.80
CA LYS A 3 -11.55 20.38 -23.83
C LYS A 3 -11.24 19.75 -22.48
N ILE A 4 -11.98 18.70 -22.06
CA ILE A 4 -11.74 17.95 -20.81
C ILE A 4 -10.56 16.98 -21.00
N ILE A 5 -10.48 16.34 -22.17
CA ILE A 5 -9.33 15.49 -22.54
C ILE A 5 -8.07 16.36 -22.68
N GLY A 6 -8.19 17.58 -23.22
CA GLY A 6 -7.07 18.53 -23.28
C GLY A 6 -6.60 19.01 -21.90
N LEU A 7 -7.49 19.16 -20.92
CA LEU A 7 -7.13 19.55 -19.56
C LEU A 7 -6.44 18.39 -18.79
N LEU A 8 -6.89 17.17 -19.00
CA LEU A 8 -6.25 15.97 -18.46
C LEU A 8 -4.87 15.71 -19.07
N LEU A 9 -4.72 15.95 -20.39
CA LEU A 9 -3.43 15.87 -21.08
C LEU A 9 -2.46 16.99 -20.65
N ILE A 10 -2.93 18.20 -20.36
CA ILE A 10 -2.09 19.29 -19.86
C ILE A 10 -1.63 19.02 -18.42
N LEU A 11 -2.47 18.42 -17.58
CA LEU A 11 -2.10 17.98 -16.23
C LEU A 11 -1.08 16.82 -16.25
N SER A 12 -1.17 15.91 -17.22
CA SER A 12 -0.21 14.81 -17.38
C SER A 12 1.14 15.27 -17.98
N LEU A 13 1.14 16.20 -18.90
CA LEU A 13 2.36 16.77 -19.49
C LEU A 13 3.14 17.66 -18.53
N GLY A 14 2.46 18.28 -17.54
CA GLY A 14 3.14 19.04 -16.48
C GLY A 14 3.90 18.15 -15.48
N ALA A 15 3.54 16.88 -15.35
CA ALA A 15 4.16 15.93 -14.41
C ALA A 15 5.56 15.45 -14.86
N VAL A 16 5.83 15.44 -16.16
CA VAL A 16 7.07 14.86 -16.71
C VAL A 16 8.26 15.85 -16.71
N ALA A 17 8.04 17.13 -16.44
CA ALA A 17 9.04 18.17 -16.73
C ALA A 17 10.02 18.50 -15.58
N PHE A 18 9.90 17.90 -14.38
CA PHE A 18 10.64 18.42 -13.21
C PHE A 18 11.72 17.51 -12.59
N ALA A 19 11.94 16.30 -13.09
CA ALA A 19 12.90 15.37 -12.47
C ALA A 19 14.05 14.97 -13.40
N GLN A 20 14.77 15.92 -13.98
CA GLN A 20 16.03 15.61 -14.65
C GLN A 20 17.13 15.46 -13.57
N GLY A 21 17.41 14.21 -13.16
CA GLY A 21 18.51 13.86 -12.28
C GLY A 21 18.14 13.26 -10.92
N ALA A 22 16.89 13.33 -10.47
CA ALA A 22 16.44 12.70 -9.22
C ALA A 22 16.05 11.23 -9.44
N ILE A 23 16.34 10.39 -8.43
CA ILE A 23 15.97 8.97 -8.44
C ILE A 23 14.49 8.85 -8.09
N GLY A 24 13.70 8.24 -8.99
CA GLY A 24 12.28 7.97 -8.77
C GLY A 24 12.08 6.85 -7.76
N ILE A 25 11.25 7.09 -6.75
CA ILE A 25 10.85 6.09 -5.75
C ILE A 25 9.34 6.09 -5.57
N GLN A 26 8.81 5.00 -5.03
CA GLN A 26 7.37 4.91 -4.75
C GLN A 26 7.08 5.18 -3.29
N SER A 27 5.93 5.78 -2.97
CA SER A 27 5.45 5.91 -1.59
C SER A 27 5.12 4.54 -0.98
N VAL A 28 5.15 4.47 0.35
CA VAL A 28 4.77 3.27 1.07
C VAL A 28 3.29 3.35 1.45
N SER A 29 2.51 2.37 0.98
CA SER A 29 1.08 2.27 1.27
C SER A 29 0.78 1.03 2.12
N PRO A 30 -0.19 1.09 3.06
CA PRO A 30 -0.55 -0.06 3.86
C PRO A 30 -1.24 -1.13 3.01
N LYS A 31 -1.05 -2.40 3.38
CA LYS A 31 -1.79 -3.54 2.83
C LYS A 31 -3.08 -3.73 3.62
N THR A 32 -4.03 -2.78 3.47
CA THR A 32 -5.29 -2.88 4.23
C THR A 32 -6.10 -4.10 3.78
N PRO A 33 -6.67 -4.90 4.71
CA PRO A 33 -7.43 -6.09 4.33
C PRO A 33 -8.60 -5.78 3.40
N LYS A 34 -9.19 -4.61 3.53
CA LYS A 34 -10.27 -4.18 2.65
C LYS A 34 -9.80 -4.07 1.21
N THR A 35 -8.72 -3.34 0.95
CA THR A 35 -8.15 -3.19 -0.40
C THR A 35 -7.57 -4.50 -0.90
N MET A 36 -6.78 -5.19 -0.06
CA MET A 36 -6.14 -6.44 -0.46
C MET A 36 -7.15 -7.56 -0.72
N GLY A 37 -8.21 -7.67 0.10
CA GLY A 37 -9.29 -8.64 -0.12
C GLY A 37 -10.10 -8.41 -1.39
N MET A 38 -10.11 -7.17 -1.90
CA MET A 38 -10.69 -6.80 -3.20
C MET A 38 -9.65 -6.76 -4.34
N GLY A 39 -8.52 -7.44 -4.18
CA GLY A 39 -7.50 -7.54 -5.21
C GLY A 39 -6.78 -6.22 -5.52
N GLY A 40 -6.73 -5.27 -4.59
CA GLY A 40 -6.19 -3.94 -4.82
C GLY A 40 -7.19 -2.92 -5.39
N ALA A 41 -8.37 -3.34 -5.83
CA ALA A 41 -9.38 -2.53 -6.51
C ALA A 41 -10.25 -1.72 -5.55
N PHE A 42 -9.69 -0.75 -4.86
CA PHE A 42 -10.45 0.19 -4.03
C PHE A 42 -9.73 1.54 -3.85
N LYS A 43 -8.67 1.81 -4.57
CA LYS A 43 -7.92 3.06 -4.45
C LYS A 43 -8.72 4.23 -5.04
N VAL A 44 -9.26 4.09 -6.24
CA VAL A 44 -10.02 5.12 -6.95
C VAL A 44 -11.32 5.48 -6.26
N PHE A 45 -11.96 4.53 -5.57
CA PHE A 45 -13.25 4.73 -4.89
C PHE A 45 -13.14 4.73 -3.38
N SER A 46 -11.93 4.95 -2.84
CA SER A 46 -11.68 5.01 -1.40
C SER A 46 -12.50 6.09 -0.71
N THR A 47 -12.91 5.82 0.53
CA THR A 47 -13.71 6.71 1.37
C THR A 47 -13.24 6.62 2.82
N GLY A 48 -13.54 7.63 3.63
CA GLY A 48 -13.11 7.67 5.02
C GLY A 48 -11.58 7.67 5.12
N TYR A 49 -11.03 6.95 6.09
CA TYR A 49 -9.59 6.86 6.35
C TYR A 49 -8.78 6.34 5.15
N GLU A 50 -9.34 5.42 4.36
CA GLU A 50 -8.70 4.87 3.16
C GLU A 50 -8.40 5.97 2.10
N SER A 51 -9.09 7.11 2.15
CA SER A 51 -8.83 8.22 1.22
C SER A 51 -7.45 8.83 1.38
N PHE A 52 -6.80 8.67 2.53
CA PHE A 52 -5.41 9.11 2.75
C PHE A 52 -4.39 8.32 1.91
N PHE A 53 -4.75 7.11 1.52
CA PHE A 53 -3.91 6.21 0.70
C PHE A 53 -4.45 6.02 -0.72
N GLY A 54 -5.66 6.49 -0.97
CA GLY A 54 -6.36 6.37 -2.24
C GLY A 54 -6.73 7.72 -2.83
N ASN A 55 -8.00 7.92 -3.10
CA ASN A 55 -8.52 9.08 -3.80
C ASN A 55 -8.99 10.19 -2.83
N PRO A 56 -8.38 11.38 -2.83
CA PRO A 56 -8.82 12.50 -2.00
C PRO A 56 -10.25 12.99 -2.30
N ALA A 57 -10.85 12.62 -3.44
CA ALA A 57 -12.28 12.84 -3.67
C ALA A 57 -13.19 12.16 -2.63
N GLY A 58 -12.67 11.19 -1.88
CA GLY A 58 -13.34 10.57 -0.74
C GLY A 58 -13.61 11.55 0.41
N PHE A 59 -12.83 12.63 0.56
CA PHE A 59 -13.08 13.69 1.53
C PHE A 59 -14.39 14.45 1.25
N ALA A 60 -14.89 14.41 0.01
CA ALA A 60 -16.21 14.94 -0.35
C ALA A 60 -17.39 14.05 0.08
N SER A 61 -17.15 13.02 0.90
CA SER A 61 -18.22 12.18 1.45
C SER A 61 -19.14 12.98 2.38
N GLU A 62 -20.45 12.72 2.29
CA GLU A 62 -21.45 13.43 3.14
C GLU A 62 -21.29 13.08 4.63
N LYS A 63 -20.87 11.86 4.91
CA LYS A 63 -20.53 11.41 6.26
C LYS A 63 -19.05 11.66 6.52
N GLY A 64 -18.74 12.27 7.67
CA GLY A 64 -17.39 12.31 8.18
C GLY A 64 -17.12 11.07 9.05
N SER A 65 -15.89 10.68 9.16
CA SER A 65 -15.43 9.62 10.05
C SER A 65 -14.17 10.08 10.77
N LEU A 66 -14.20 10.04 12.09
CA LEU A 66 -13.02 10.22 12.94
C LEU A 66 -12.44 8.85 13.25
N THR A 67 -11.27 8.57 12.69
CA THR A 67 -10.46 7.41 13.06
C THR A 67 -9.58 7.81 14.24
N ILE A 68 -9.87 7.25 15.42
CA ILE A 68 -9.09 7.48 16.66
C ILE A 68 -7.81 6.66 16.62
N ALA A 69 -7.90 5.43 16.11
CA ALA A 69 -6.77 4.54 15.89
C ALA A 69 -7.10 3.58 14.74
N ASP A 70 -6.12 3.37 13.89
CA ASP A 70 -6.12 2.36 12.84
C ASP A 70 -4.81 1.59 12.95
N LEU A 71 -4.89 0.30 13.22
CA LEU A 71 -3.77 -0.62 13.36
C LEU A 71 -3.92 -1.72 12.32
N GLY A 72 -3.07 -1.70 11.31
CA GLY A 72 -2.95 -2.76 10.31
C GLY A 72 -1.65 -3.53 10.44
N THR A 73 -1.67 -4.81 10.21
CA THR A 73 -0.48 -5.64 10.08
C THR A 73 -0.65 -6.64 8.95
N TRP A 74 0.44 -7.00 8.31
CA TRP A 74 0.46 -8.07 7.31
C TRP A 74 1.75 -8.86 7.37
N VAL A 75 1.66 -10.10 6.93
CA VAL A 75 2.82 -10.98 6.79
C VAL A 75 2.83 -11.56 5.39
N TYR A 76 4.00 -11.64 4.77
CA TYR A 76 4.21 -12.36 3.52
C TYR A 76 4.58 -13.79 3.83
N PHE A 77 3.60 -14.66 3.72
CA PHE A 77 3.73 -16.07 4.04
C PHE A 77 2.66 -16.86 3.27
N LYS A 78 3.06 -17.91 2.57
CA LYS A 78 2.13 -18.80 1.89
C LYS A 78 1.66 -19.89 2.84
N PRO A 79 0.41 -19.87 3.33
CA PRO A 79 -0.07 -20.74 4.41
C PRO A 79 -0.43 -22.13 3.90
N THR A 80 0.53 -22.88 3.37
CA THR A 80 0.39 -24.32 3.12
C THR A 80 0.64 -25.08 4.41
N GLN A 81 0.07 -26.32 4.57
CA GLN A 81 0.28 -27.12 5.75
C GLN A 81 1.79 -27.33 6.01
N GLU A 82 2.55 -27.65 4.97
CA GLU A 82 3.99 -27.83 5.07
C GLU A 82 4.71 -26.58 5.59
N ASN A 83 4.37 -25.40 5.07
CA ASN A 83 4.99 -24.14 5.51
C ASN A 83 4.61 -23.81 6.96
N ILE A 84 3.37 -24.11 7.37
CA ILE A 84 2.91 -23.94 8.75
C ILE A 84 3.70 -24.85 9.68
N ASP A 85 3.83 -26.15 9.35
CA ASP A 85 4.57 -27.12 10.15
C ASP A 85 6.06 -26.71 10.29
N ARG A 86 6.68 -26.25 9.20
CA ARG A 86 8.06 -25.73 9.21
C ARG A 86 8.21 -24.47 10.07
N ALA A 87 7.27 -23.53 9.96
CA ALA A 87 7.28 -22.31 10.78
C ALA A 87 7.10 -22.65 12.28
N MET A 88 6.23 -23.61 12.61
CA MET A 88 6.05 -24.09 13.97
C MET A 88 7.29 -24.80 14.52
N ALA A 89 7.98 -25.59 13.71
CA ALA A 89 9.23 -26.23 14.09
C ALA A 89 10.33 -25.19 14.44
N ILE A 90 10.39 -24.09 13.68
CA ILE A 90 11.30 -22.97 14.01
C ILE A 90 10.86 -22.29 15.33
N ALA A 91 9.58 -21.98 15.48
CA ALA A 91 9.07 -21.24 16.63
C ALA A 91 9.18 -22.03 17.96
N ASN A 92 9.17 -23.36 17.89
CA ASN A 92 9.28 -24.27 19.04
C ASN A 92 10.71 -24.75 19.31
N ASP A 93 11.72 -24.22 18.61
CA ASP A 93 13.12 -24.66 18.69
C ASP A 93 13.32 -26.16 18.36
N GLU A 94 12.43 -26.72 17.53
CA GLU A 94 12.50 -28.12 17.09
C GLU A 94 13.36 -28.30 15.84
N ALA A 95 13.61 -27.22 15.09
CA ALA A 95 14.40 -27.24 13.88
C ALA A 95 15.90 -27.10 14.20
N THR A 96 16.72 -27.97 13.62
CA THR A 96 18.18 -27.82 13.65
C THR A 96 18.60 -26.57 12.86
N GLU A 97 19.81 -26.03 13.11
CA GLU A 97 20.35 -24.90 12.35
C GLU A 97 20.28 -25.09 10.83
N SER A 98 20.61 -26.28 10.35
CA SER A 98 20.55 -26.63 8.91
C SER A 98 19.12 -26.64 8.38
N GLN A 99 18.16 -27.16 9.17
CA GLN A 99 16.74 -27.13 8.80
C GLN A 99 16.18 -25.71 8.82
N MET A 100 16.54 -24.92 9.84
CA MET A 100 16.14 -23.52 9.93
C MET A 100 16.63 -22.71 8.71
N ALA A 101 17.91 -22.88 8.32
CA ALA A 101 18.45 -22.23 7.12
C ALA A 101 17.71 -22.66 5.84
N SER A 102 17.39 -23.96 5.72
CA SER A 102 16.62 -24.47 4.58
C SER A 102 15.20 -23.90 4.55
N TYR A 103 14.48 -23.93 5.69
CA TYR A 103 13.09 -23.45 5.77
C TYR A 103 12.98 -21.95 5.50
N LEU A 104 13.87 -21.14 6.08
CA LEU A 104 13.94 -19.71 5.81
C LEU A 104 14.27 -19.42 4.36
N GLY A 105 15.21 -20.17 3.77
CA GLY A 105 15.55 -20.10 2.35
C GLY A 105 14.36 -20.39 1.45
N ASP A 106 13.64 -21.48 1.73
CA ASP A 106 12.45 -21.87 0.95
C ASP A 106 11.32 -20.84 1.05
N PHE A 107 11.08 -20.25 2.24
CA PHE A 107 10.08 -19.19 2.41
C PHE A 107 10.43 -17.97 1.58
N VAL A 108 11.70 -17.53 1.60
CA VAL A 108 12.17 -16.37 0.84
C VAL A 108 12.11 -16.63 -0.68
N ILE A 109 12.57 -17.79 -1.13
CA ILE A 109 12.66 -18.11 -2.57
C ILE A 109 11.28 -18.32 -3.19
N ASN A 110 10.38 -19.02 -2.49
CA ASN A 110 9.09 -19.45 -3.06
C ASN A 110 7.95 -18.45 -2.88
N ASN A 111 8.11 -17.46 -1.98
CA ASN A 111 7.04 -16.50 -1.70
C ASN A 111 7.55 -15.09 -1.39
N GLY A 112 8.79 -14.96 -0.94
CA GLY A 112 9.20 -13.82 -0.13
C GLY A 112 8.73 -13.98 1.31
N LEU A 113 9.56 -13.57 2.25
CA LEU A 113 9.27 -13.61 3.70
C LEU A 113 9.33 -12.20 4.27
N GLY A 114 8.32 -11.80 5.01
CA GLY A 114 8.34 -10.47 5.59
C GLY A 114 7.08 -10.09 6.32
N ALA A 115 7.08 -8.88 6.84
CA ALA A 115 5.96 -8.32 7.57
C ALA A 115 5.88 -6.82 7.41
N GLY A 116 4.68 -6.28 7.57
CA GLY A 116 4.46 -4.85 7.62
C GLY A 116 3.48 -4.45 8.70
N LEU A 117 3.52 -3.18 9.01
CA LEU A 117 2.71 -2.54 10.03
C LEU A 117 2.20 -1.20 9.52
N SER A 118 0.98 -0.85 9.84
CA SER A 118 0.45 0.50 9.67
C SER A 118 -0.21 0.99 10.95
N LEU A 119 0.03 2.25 11.27
CA LEU A 119 -0.60 2.96 12.37
C LEU A 119 -1.11 4.28 11.85
N GLY A 120 -2.31 4.71 12.28
CA GLY A 120 -2.77 6.02 11.90
C GLY A 120 -4.02 6.48 12.62
N LEU A 121 -4.29 7.77 12.45
CA LEU A 121 -5.47 8.45 12.96
C LEU A 121 -5.81 9.63 12.05
N GLY A 122 -7.05 10.09 12.11
CA GLY A 122 -7.43 11.25 11.33
C GLY A 122 -8.93 11.39 11.12
N TRP A 123 -9.32 12.51 10.54
CA TRP A 123 -10.67 12.81 10.10
C TRP A 123 -10.75 12.82 8.58
N ALA A 124 -11.73 12.15 7.99
CA ALA A 124 -11.99 12.19 6.56
C ALA A 124 -13.49 12.27 6.27
N GLY A 125 -13.89 13.21 5.42
CA GLY A 125 -15.27 13.45 5.00
C GLY A 125 -15.78 14.84 5.32
N ARG A 126 -17.00 15.15 4.92
CA ARG A 126 -17.63 16.47 5.04
C ARG A 126 -16.82 17.61 4.43
N GLY A 127 -16.06 17.33 3.37
CA GLY A 127 -15.33 18.34 2.62
C GLY A 127 -13.86 18.50 2.99
N PHE A 128 -13.34 17.77 4.00
CA PHE A 128 -11.91 17.84 4.33
C PHE A 128 -11.36 16.52 4.86
N GLY A 129 -10.04 16.39 4.78
CA GLY A 129 -9.25 15.30 5.36
C GLY A 129 -8.08 15.87 6.14
N LEU A 130 -7.82 15.34 7.33
CA LEU A 130 -6.64 15.66 8.13
C LEU A 130 -6.23 14.40 8.89
N GLY A 131 -4.99 13.96 8.72
CA GLY A 131 -4.54 12.73 9.36
C GLY A 131 -3.05 12.57 9.40
N VAL A 132 -2.62 11.62 10.22
CA VAL A 132 -1.24 11.15 10.28
C VAL A 132 -1.22 9.64 10.24
N ASN A 133 -0.21 9.07 9.59
CA ASN A 133 0.00 7.64 9.54
C ASN A 133 1.49 7.31 9.48
N VAL A 134 1.80 6.09 9.90
CA VAL A 134 3.11 5.45 9.73
C VAL A 134 2.88 4.09 9.10
N VAL A 135 3.59 3.80 8.05
CA VAL A 135 3.54 2.51 7.34
C VAL A 135 4.96 1.97 7.25
N SER A 136 5.16 0.74 7.65
CA SER A 136 6.44 0.01 7.50
C SER A 136 6.20 -1.29 6.77
N ASP A 137 6.96 -1.56 5.71
CA ASP A 137 6.89 -2.78 4.92
C ASP A 137 8.29 -3.35 4.75
N ASN A 138 8.47 -4.59 5.18
CA ASN A 138 9.77 -5.27 5.19
C ASN A 138 9.62 -6.62 4.51
N VAL A 139 10.43 -6.90 3.50
CA VAL A 139 10.35 -8.15 2.76
C VAL A 139 11.73 -8.67 2.37
N ALA A 140 12.00 -9.92 2.69
CA ALA A 140 13.12 -10.68 2.18
C ALA A 140 12.71 -11.40 0.88
N PHE A 141 13.54 -11.31 -0.14
CA PHE A 141 13.31 -11.89 -1.47
C PHE A 141 14.63 -12.27 -2.14
N GLY A 142 14.58 -13.24 -3.03
CA GLY A 142 15.76 -13.68 -3.78
C GLY A 142 15.56 -15.05 -4.39
N THR A 143 16.54 -15.48 -5.17
CA THR A 143 16.56 -16.79 -5.85
C THR A 143 17.42 -17.84 -5.13
N SER A 144 18.08 -17.45 -4.05
CA SER A 144 18.87 -18.34 -3.19
C SER A 144 18.99 -17.72 -1.80
N PHE A 145 19.22 -18.53 -0.76
CA PHE A 145 19.42 -18.07 0.61
C PHE A 145 20.58 -17.06 0.71
N LEU A 146 21.73 -17.37 0.12
CA LEU A 146 22.93 -16.51 0.18
C LEU A 146 22.80 -15.23 -0.64
N GLY A 147 22.02 -15.26 -1.72
CA GLY A 147 21.78 -14.11 -2.60
C GLY A 147 20.53 -13.31 -2.23
N ALA A 148 19.78 -13.75 -1.22
CA ALA A 148 18.56 -13.09 -0.81
C ALA A 148 18.85 -11.72 -0.17
N LYS A 149 17.96 -10.79 -0.43
CA LYS A 149 18.02 -9.39 0.02
C LYS A 149 16.80 -9.06 0.85
N VAL A 150 16.90 -8.01 1.67
CA VAL A 150 15.80 -7.46 2.45
C VAL A 150 15.57 -6.02 2.04
N ALA A 151 14.39 -5.74 1.51
CA ALA A 151 13.90 -4.39 1.34
C ALA A 151 13.12 -3.99 2.60
N SER A 152 13.55 -2.91 3.24
CA SER A 152 12.85 -2.29 4.38
C SER A 152 12.45 -0.89 3.99
N ARG A 153 11.17 -0.56 4.16
CA ARG A 153 10.62 0.75 3.79
C ARG A 153 9.66 1.21 4.87
N THR A 154 9.90 2.39 5.42
CA THR A 154 9.04 3.00 6.42
C THR A 154 8.73 4.43 6.03
N GLN A 155 7.47 4.81 6.07
CA GLN A 155 7.03 6.16 5.77
C GLN A 155 6.09 6.66 6.87
N ALA A 156 6.45 7.77 7.48
CA ALA A 156 5.56 8.57 8.33
C ALA A 156 5.00 9.70 7.49
N THR A 157 3.69 9.91 7.51
CA THR A 157 3.01 10.89 6.66
C THR A 157 2.00 11.70 7.45
N ALA A 158 2.00 13.02 7.24
CA ALA A 158 0.92 13.92 7.61
C ALA A 158 0.20 14.37 6.34
N VAL A 159 -1.13 14.29 6.35
CA VAL A 159 -2.00 14.59 5.20
C VAL A 159 -2.98 15.68 5.58
N ALA A 160 -3.15 16.67 4.71
CA ALA A 160 -4.21 17.66 4.79
C ALA A 160 -4.84 17.86 3.41
N GLY A 161 -6.15 17.74 3.31
CA GLY A 161 -6.84 17.80 2.03
C GLY A 161 -8.27 18.33 2.10
N ILE A 162 -8.80 18.62 0.92
CA ILE A 162 -10.16 19.12 0.73
C ILE A 162 -10.91 18.27 -0.28
N GLY A 163 -12.23 18.19 -0.11
CA GLY A 163 -13.14 17.51 -1.00
C GLY A 163 -14.37 18.36 -1.32
N LEU A 164 -14.72 18.46 -2.60
CA LEU A 164 -15.85 19.25 -3.07
C LEU A 164 -16.91 18.33 -3.71
N PRO A 165 -18.07 18.12 -3.08
CA PRO A 165 -19.18 17.42 -3.69
C PRO A 165 -20.02 18.38 -4.54
N ILE A 166 -20.27 18.03 -5.81
CA ILE A 166 -21.11 18.77 -6.74
C ILE A 166 -22.23 17.86 -7.20
N LYS A 167 -23.48 18.27 -7.03
CA LYS A 167 -24.66 17.54 -7.48
C LYS A 167 -25.40 18.36 -8.53
N PHE A 168 -25.74 17.73 -9.65
CA PHE A 168 -26.54 18.35 -10.71
C PHE A 168 -27.48 17.29 -11.32
N GLY A 169 -28.76 17.39 -10.99
CA GLY A 169 -29.73 16.38 -11.36
C GLY A 169 -29.37 15.00 -10.80
N PRO A 170 -29.32 13.94 -11.63
CA PRO A 170 -28.95 12.59 -11.21
C PRO A 170 -27.44 12.38 -11.08
N PHE A 171 -26.64 13.37 -11.47
CA PHE A 171 -25.18 13.27 -11.51
C PHE A 171 -24.55 13.73 -10.21
N ARG A 172 -23.51 13.04 -9.81
CA ARG A 172 -22.69 13.33 -8.62
C ARG A 172 -21.23 13.40 -9.04
N LEU A 173 -20.63 14.56 -8.91
CA LEU A 173 -19.20 14.78 -9.10
C LEU A 173 -18.57 15.05 -7.75
N LYS A 174 -17.52 14.34 -7.40
CA LYS A 174 -16.67 14.64 -6.26
C LYS A 174 -15.28 14.98 -6.77
N LEU A 175 -14.73 16.07 -6.31
CA LEU A 175 -13.36 16.48 -6.56
C LEU A 175 -12.61 16.45 -5.23
N GLY A 176 -11.33 16.14 -5.26
CA GLY A 176 -10.49 16.16 -4.08
C GLY A 176 -9.05 16.49 -4.41
N ALA A 177 -8.39 17.11 -3.46
CA ALA A 177 -6.95 17.32 -3.50
C ALA A 177 -6.40 17.30 -2.08
N ASP A 178 -5.16 16.83 -1.94
CA ASP A 178 -4.43 16.90 -0.69
C ASP A 178 -2.96 17.23 -0.88
N ALA A 179 -2.35 17.64 0.23
CA ALA A 179 -0.92 17.80 0.37
C ALA A 179 -0.44 16.87 1.48
N ARG A 180 0.69 16.22 1.24
CA ARG A 180 1.33 15.30 2.17
C ARG A 180 2.75 15.78 2.48
N ALA A 181 3.06 15.88 3.78
CA ALA A 181 4.43 15.94 4.26
C ALA A 181 4.80 14.54 4.75
N TYR A 182 5.92 14.03 4.32
CA TYR A 182 6.34 12.68 4.68
C TYR A 182 7.81 12.62 5.08
N TYR A 183 8.13 11.62 5.90
CA TYR A 183 9.48 11.21 6.23
C TYR A 183 9.65 9.75 5.82
N LEU A 184 10.66 9.48 5.01
CA LEU A 184 10.98 8.16 4.50
C LEU A 184 12.26 7.61 5.15
N LEU A 185 12.22 6.32 5.48
CA LEU A 185 13.36 5.51 5.88
C LEU A 185 13.34 4.23 5.04
N ASN A 186 14.41 3.98 4.30
CA ASN A 186 14.52 2.80 3.44
C ASN A 186 15.88 2.12 3.61
N SER A 187 15.92 0.80 3.45
CA SER A 187 17.19 0.14 3.13
C SER A 187 17.78 0.74 1.85
N PRO A 188 19.10 0.76 1.64
CA PRO A 188 19.71 1.29 0.42
C PRO A 188 19.07 0.70 -0.83
N PHE A 189 18.66 1.54 -1.80
CA PHE A 189 17.85 1.11 -2.95
C PHE A 189 18.59 0.21 -3.92
N ASP A 190 19.88 0.42 -4.11
CA ASP A 190 20.73 -0.29 -5.06
C ASP A 190 21.25 -1.63 -4.53
N THR A 191 21.50 -1.70 -3.23
CA THR A 191 22.11 -2.87 -2.60
C THR A 191 21.14 -3.68 -1.74
N HIS A 192 20.16 -3.03 -1.10
CA HIS A 192 19.34 -3.57 -0.01
C HIS A 192 20.19 -4.19 1.12
N TRP A 193 19.56 -4.69 2.15
CA TRP A 193 20.26 -5.48 3.17
C TRP A 193 20.43 -6.91 2.67
N LYS A 194 21.52 -7.57 3.04
CA LYS A 194 21.65 -9.01 2.80
C LYS A 194 20.82 -9.77 3.81
N PHE A 195 20.02 -10.70 3.33
CA PHE A 195 19.20 -11.54 4.20
C PHE A 195 20.05 -12.33 5.20
N THR A 196 21.24 -12.79 4.78
CA THR A 196 22.19 -13.52 5.65
C THR A 196 22.67 -12.71 6.84
N ASP A 197 22.77 -11.39 6.75
CA ASP A 197 23.23 -10.54 7.84
C ASP A 197 22.23 -10.54 9.03
N ILE A 198 20.95 -10.85 8.73
CA ILE A 198 19.89 -10.96 9.73
C ILE A 198 19.62 -12.42 10.10
N ALA A 199 19.55 -13.31 9.11
CA ALA A 199 19.19 -14.72 9.31
C ALA A 199 20.30 -15.53 9.99
N GLN A 200 21.58 -15.25 9.70
CA GLN A 200 22.68 -16.01 10.29
C GLN A 200 22.74 -15.90 11.82
N PRO A 201 22.66 -14.70 12.43
CA PRO A 201 22.55 -14.57 13.89
C PRO A 201 21.35 -15.33 14.47
N MET A 202 20.18 -15.29 13.80
CA MET A 202 19.00 -16.06 14.25
C MET A 202 19.27 -17.57 14.28
N ILE A 203 19.91 -18.10 13.24
CA ILE A 203 20.18 -19.53 13.10
C ILE A 203 21.23 -20.00 14.11
N SER A 204 22.28 -19.21 14.35
CA SER A 204 23.41 -19.60 15.23
C SER A 204 23.23 -19.17 16.68
N GLY A 205 22.05 -18.67 17.07
CA GLY A 205 21.81 -18.14 18.42
C GLY A 205 22.63 -16.90 18.78
N GLY A 206 23.03 -16.13 17.75
CA GLY A 206 23.79 -14.88 17.89
C GLY A 206 22.88 -13.69 18.22
N ASP A 207 23.52 -12.51 18.35
CA ASP A 207 22.84 -11.25 18.66
C ASP A 207 22.25 -10.60 17.39
N VAL A 208 20.95 -10.89 17.15
CA VAL A 208 20.18 -10.32 16.04
C VAL A 208 20.00 -8.81 16.19
N GLU A 209 19.85 -8.30 17.42
CA GLU A 209 19.66 -6.87 17.65
C GLU A 209 20.89 -6.09 17.18
N THR A 210 22.10 -6.51 17.60
CA THR A 210 23.34 -5.87 17.15
C THR A 210 23.50 -5.97 15.63
N ALA A 211 23.16 -7.09 15.01
CA ALA A 211 23.22 -7.25 13.55
C ALA A 211 22.31 -6.24 12.84
N VAL A 212 21.07 -6.10 13.28
CA VAL A 212 20.09 -5.16 12.70
C VAL A 212 20.51 -3.70 12.94
N ARG A 213 21.02 -3.36 14.12
CA ARG A 213 21.47 -2.01 14.45
C ARG A 213 22.61 -1.51 13.57
N ASN A 214 23.44 -2.41 13.06
CA ASN A 214 24.57 -2.09 12.18
C ASN A 214 24.21 -1.96 10.70
N LEU A 215 22.93 -2.23 10.31
CA LEU A 215 22.50 -2.09 8.93
C LEU A 215 22.41 -0.61 8.54
N ASP A 216 22.85 -0.31 7.32
CA ASP A 216 22.69 1.02 6.74
C ASP A 216 21.23 1.29 6.39
N ILE A 217 20.77 2.49 6.67
CA ILE A 217 19.45 2.99 6.32
C ILE A 217 19.57 4.39 5.73
N ILE A 218 18.78 4.68 4.70
CA ILE A 218 18.72 6.01 4.11
C ILE A 218 17.40 6.67 4.47
N GLY A 219 17.43 7.96 4.75
CA GLY A 219 16.22 8.69 5.14
C GLY A 219 16.23 10.14 4.70
N GLY A 220 15.02 10.68 4.57
CA GLY A 220 14.78 12.06 4.22
C GLY A 220 13.31 12.42 4.28
N TYR A 221 13.00 13.70 4.20
CA TYR A 221 11.64 14.21 4.21
C TYR A 221 11.30 14.91 2.89
N GLY A 222 10.04 14.86 2.52
CA GLY A 222 9.55 15.48 1.30
C GLY A 222 8.08 15.86 1.37
N PHE A 223 7.63 16.43 0.27
CA PHE A 223 6.25 16.83 0.10
C PHE A 223 5.70 16.26 -1.21
N ALA A 224 4.42 15.88 -1.20
CA ALA A 224 3.70 15.43 -2.38
C ALA A 224 2.28 15.95 -2.37
N PHE A 225 1.68 15.97 -3.55
CA PHE A 225 0.30 16.40 -3.78
C PHE A 225 -0.46 15.29 -4.50
N ASP A 226 -1.71 15.10 -4.13
CA ASP A 226 -2.60 14.18 -4.79
C ASP A 226 -3.84 14.92 -5.27
N ALA A 227 -4.42 14.48 -6.38
CA ALA A 227 -5.67 14.99 -6.91
C ALA A 227 -6.55 13.86 -7.40
N GLY A 228 -7.84 13.97 -7.17
CA GLY A 228 -8.74 12.92 -7.59
C GLY A 228 -10.16 13.39 -7.88
N LEU A 229 -10.84 12.58 -8.65
CA LEU A 229 -12.25 12.80 -8.98
C LEU A 229 -13.02 11.48 -9.01
N THR A 230 -14.31 11.56 -8.71
CA THR A 230 -15.28 10.51 -9.01
C THR A 230 -16.54 11.14 -9.61
N PHE A 231 -17.07 10.53 -10.65
CA PHE A 231 -18.31 10.90 -11.30
C PHE A 231 -19.29 9.73 -11.26
N GLY A 232 -20.49 9.96 -10.78
CA GLY A 232 -21.50 8.91 -10.60
C GLY A 232 -22.88 9.29 -11.10
N ILE A 233 -23.59 8.27 -11.56
CA ILE A 233 -25.02 8.33 -11.91
C ILE A 233 -25.71 7.06 -11.39
N GLY A 234 -26.69 7.21 -10.49
CA GLY A 234 -27.31 6.06 -9.85
C GLY A 234 -26.26 5.17 -9.16
N PRO A 235 -26.22 3.85 -9.43
CA PRO A 235 -25.24 2.93 -8.85
C PRO A 235 -23.88 2.95 -9.54
N LEU A 236 -23.80 3.54 -10.73
CA LEU A 236 -22.57 3.57 -11.54
C LEU A 236 -21.69 4.71 -11.15
N SER A 237 -20.38 4.49 -11.08
CA SER A 237 -19.37 5.51 -10.87
C SER A 237 -18.14 5.21 -11.73
N VAL A 238 -17.48 6.28 -12.17
CA VAL A 238 -16.13 6.25 -12.75
C VAL A 238 -15.27 7.22 -11.99
N GLY A 239 -13.98 6.98 -11.93
CA GLY A 239 -13.07 7.87 -11.20
C GLY A 239 -11.65 7.79 -11.71
N ALA A 240 -10.87 8.76 -11.25
CA ALA A 240 -9.43 8.83 -11.46
C ALA A 240 -8.76 9.46 -10.24
N VAL A 241 -7.53 9.05 -9.99
CA VAL A 241 -6.68 9.63 -8.97
C VAL A 241 -5.25 9.71 -9.48
N LEU A 242 -4.67 10.90 -9.39
CA LEU A 242 -3.24 11.15 -9.54
C LEU A 242 -2.64 11.22 -8.15
N ARG A 243 -1.67 10.36 -7.88
CA ARG A 243 -0.96 10.30 -6.59
C ARG A 243 0.52 10.56 -6.77
N ASP A 244 1.13 10.95 -5.65
CA ASP A 244 2.59 11.05 -5.54
C ASP A 244 3.22 12.08 -6.48
N TYR A 245 2.50 13.19 -6.79
CA TYR A 245 3.13 14.32 -7.44
C TYR A 245 4.08 15.00 -6.45
N GLY A 246 5.30 14.40 -6.31
CA GLY A 246 6.29 14.77 -5.33
C GLY A 246 7.14 15.95 -5.74
N LEU A 247 7.58 16.73 -4.75
CA LEU A 247 8.71 17.63 -4.91
C LEU A 247 10.01 16.84 -4.69
N GLU A 248 11.08 17.27 -5.37
CA GLU A 248 12.42 16.70 -5.17
C GLU A 248 12.88 16.90 -3.72
N PHE A 249 13.49 15.89 -3.13
CA PHE A 249 14.02 15.92 -1.78
C PHE A 249 15.33 15.12 -1.69
N ASN A 250 16.13 15.38 -0.66
CA ASN A 250 17.40 14.71 -0.48
C ASN A 250 17.33 13.66 0.64
N MET A 251 18.04 12.55 0.47
CA MET A 251 18.17 11.51 1.48
C MET A 251 19.63 11.36 1.93
N LYS A 252 19.80 10.91 3.17
CA LYS A 252 21.11 10.70 3.82
C LYS A 252 21.18 9.31 4.43
N THR A 253 22.35 8.70 4.33
CA THR A 253 22.62 7.39 4.94
C THR A 253 23.02 7.55 6.40
N THR A 254 22.53 6.64 7.25
CA THR A 254 22.91 6.41 8.63
C THR A 254 22.76 4.92 8.96
N THR A 255 22.82 4.52 10.22
CA THR A 255 22.55 3.16 10.65
C THR A 255 21.21 3.06 11.38
N VAL A 256 20.61 1.86 11.37
CA VAL A 256 19.38 1.58 12.13
C VAL A 256 19.59 1.87 13.62
N GLY A 257 20.75 1.52 14.17
CA GLY A 257 21.11 1.81 15.56
C GLY A 257 21.11 3.29 15.90
N ALA A 258 21.67 4.15 15.03
CA ALA A 258 21.68 5.59 15.24
C ALA A 258 20.26 6.19 15.30
N ILE A 259 19.33 5.65 14.49
CA ILE A 259 17.93 6.07 14.56
C ILE A 259 17.25 5.56 15.82
N MET A 260 17.47 4.30 16.20
CA MET A 260 16.90 3.72 17.44
C MET A 260 17.34 4.46 18.70
N ASP A 261 18.60 4.91 18.73
CA ASP A 261 19.15 5.68 19.84
C ASP A 261 18.82 7.18 19.76
N ALA A 262 18.09 7.60 18.72
CA ALA A 262 17.79 8.99 18.40
C ALA A 262 19.03 9.89 18.31
N THR A 263 20.20 9.31 18.01
CA THR A 263 21.46 10.05 17.89
C THR A 263 21.65 10.68 16.52
N MET A 264 20.95 10.14 15.50
CA MET A 264 20.94 10.71 14.16
C MET A 264 19.59 10.44 13.48
N VAL A 265 18.94 11.50 13.01
CA VAL A 265 17.80 11.45 12.10
C VAL A 265 18.27 12.06 10.78
N PRO A 266 18.28 11.31 9.66
CA PRO A 266 18.71 11.82 8.37
C PRO A 266 17.84 13.01 7.92
N THR A 267 18.40 14.22 7.86
CA THR A 267 17.68 15.44 7.41
C THR A 267 18.39 16.16 6.27
N ASP A 268 19.72 16.04 6.18
CA ASP A 268 20.56 16.82 5.28
C ASP A 268 21.27 15.91 4.27
N GLY A 269 20.48 15.28 3.40
CA GLY A 269 20.99 14.42 2.33
C GLY A 269 21.56 15.22 1.15
N THR A 270 22.33 14.55 0.31
CA THR A 270 22.91 15.13 -0.93
C THR A 270 22.41 14.42 -2.19
N GLU A 271 21.84 13.23 -2.07
CA GLU A 271 21.32 12.49 -3.21
C GLU A 271 19.85 12.87 -3.44
N PRO A 272 19.49 13.33 -4.65
CA PRO A 272 18.15 13.79 -4.96
C PRO A 272 17.23 12.62 -5.29
N TYR A 273 16.04 12.61 -4.67
CA TYR A 273 14.96 11.65 -4.89
C TYR A 273 13.65 12.37 -5.16
N VAL A 274 12.72 11.69 -5.81
CA VAL A 274 11.37 12.18 -6.05
C VAL A 274 10.38 11.02 -5.98
N LEU A 275 9.18 11.25 -5.43
CA LEU A 275 8.10 10.26 -5.56
C LEU A 275 7.64 10.19 -7.01
N THR A 276 7.54 8.99 -7.56
CA THR A 276 7.08 8.76 -8.93
C THR A 276 5.55 8.90 -8.97
N PRO A 277 5.01 9.87 -9.74
CA PRO A 277 3.58 10.03 -9.87
C PRO A 277 2.93 8.81 -10.50
N SER A 278 1.76 8.42 -9.99
CA SER A 278 0.94 7.36 -10.55
C SER A 278 -0.49 7.83 -10.81
N LEU A 279 -1.06 7.47 -11.96
CA LEU A 279 -2.44 7.74 -12.33
C LEU A 279 -3.22 6.43 -12.29
N SER A 280 -4.21 6.33 -11.41
CA SER A 280 -5.14 5.20 -11.41
C SER A 280 -6.51 5.63 -11.91
N VAL A 281 -7.17 4.77 -12.67
CA VAL A 281 -8.53 5.00 -13.19
C VAL A 281 -9.41 3.79 -12.89
N GLY A 282 -10.72 4.00 -12.74
CA GLY A 282 -11.58 2.88 -12.41
C GLY A 282 -13.05 3.13 -12.69
N ALA A 283 -13.82 2.04 -12.66
CA ALA A 283 -15.25 2.01 -12.70
C ALA A 283 -15.81 1.15 -11.56
N ALA A 284 -16.95 1.54 -11.01
CA ALA A 284 -17.62 0.84 -9.94
C ALA A 284 -19.14 0.78 -10.15
N VAL A 285 -19.72 -0.33 -9.68
CA VAL A 285 -21.16 -0.50 -9.50
C VAL A 285 -21.41 -0.74 -8.01
N GLN A 286 -22.17 0.14 -7.36
CA GLN A 286 -22.47 0.04 -5.94
C GLN A 286 -23.97 0.04 -5.73
N LEU A 287 -24.54 -1.11 -5.37
CA LEU A 287 -25.95 -1.27 -5.12
C LEU A 287 -26.22 -1.11 -3.62
N GLY A 288 -27.04 -0.11 -3.28
CA GLY A 288 -27.46 0.12 -1.91
C GLY A 288 -28.53 -0.90 -1.48
N GLY A 289 -28.46 -1.33 -0.22
CA GLY A 289 -29.46 -2.20 0.37
C GLY A 289 -29.25 -2.32 1.89
N LYS A 290 -30.32 -2.53 2.65
CA LYS A 290 -30.21 -2.69 4.10
C LYS A 290 -29.75 -4.09 4.50
N LEU A 291 -30.19 -5.12 3.77
CA LEU A 291 -29.83 -6.52 4.03
C LEU A 291 -28.58 -6.93 3.26
N LEU A 292 -28.53 -6.53 1.99
CA LEU A 292 -27.49 -6.88 1.03
C LEU A 292 -27.09 -5.62 0.25
N ALA A 293 -25.83 -5.28 0.26
CA ALA A 293 -25.30 -4.17 -0.53
C ALA A 293 -24.06 -4.63 -1.31
N PRO A 294 -24.25 -5.22 -2.51
CA PRO A 294 -23.13 -5.63 -3.33
C PRO A 294 -22.48 -4.45 -4.03
N SER A 295 -21.16 -4.53 -4.18
CA SER A 295 -20.34 -3.56 -4.91
C SER A 295 -19.33 -4.30 -5.77
N LEU A 296 -19.09 -3.79 -6.98
CA LEU A 296 -18.08 -4.29 -7.91
C LEU A 296 -17.17 -3.14 -8.31
N PHE A 297 -15.89 -3.41 -8.41
CA PHE A 297 -14.85 -2.45 -8.75
C PHE A 297 -13.92 -3.03 -9.81
N VAL A 298 -13.54 -2.21 -10.77
CA VAL A 298 -12.46 -2.50 -11.71
C VAL A 298 -11.58 -1.27 -11.79
N GLU A 299 -10.29 -1.43 -11.56
CA GLU A 299 -9.32 -0.35 -11.53
C GLU A 299 -8.08 -0.73 -12.34
N ALA A 300 -7.53 0.22 -13.09
CA ALA A 300 -6.21 0.14 -13.67
C ALA A 300 -5.29 1.04 -12.84
N GLU A 301 -4.32 0.43 -12.17
CA GLU A 301 -3.27 1.13 -11.44
C GLU A 301 -2.17 1.53 -12.43
N ASP A 302 -1.58 2.71 -12.23
CA ASP A 302 -0.52 3.24 -13.07
C ASP A 302 -0.87 3.26 -14.58
N ALA A 303 -1.98 3.91 -14.90
CA ALA A 303 -2.44 4.03 -16.28
C ALA A 303 -1.45 4.80 -17.19
N LEU A 304 -0.51 5.57 -16.64
CA LEU A 304 0.57 6.20 -17.39
C LEU A 304 1.60 5.17 -17.82
N GLY A 305 2.07 4.33 -16.89
CA GLY A 305 2.97 3.22 -17.20
C GLY A 305 2.36 2.26 -18.23
N LEU A 306 1.06 1.97 -18.13
CA LEU A 306 0.37 1.14 -19.13
C LEU A 306 0.44 1.73 -20.55
N VAL A 307 0.41 3.06 -20.69
CA VAL A 307 0.54 3.72 -22.00
C VAL A 307 1.99 3.64 -22.52
N GLU A 308 2.97 3.71 -21.63
CA GLU A 308 4.40 3.63 -21.97
C GLU A 308 4.82 2.20 -22.30
N ASP A 309 4.40 1.21 -21.50
CA ASP A 309 4.75 -0.21 -21.64
C ASP A 309 3.94 -0.93 -22.73
N GLY A 310 2.82 -0.33 -23.16
CA GLY A 310 1.92 -0.89 -24.14
C GLY A 310 0.81 -1.75 -23.56
N PHE A 311 -0.29 -1.88 -24.30
CA PHE A 311 -1.49 -2.61 -23.87
C PHE A 311 -1.29 -4.13 -23.68
N GLU A 312 -0.17 -4.68 -24.09
CA GLU A 312 0.17 -6.09 -23.85
C GLU A 312 0.36 -6.38 -22.35
N THR A 313 0.74 -5.34 -21.58
CA THR A 313 0.95 -5.41 -20.13
C THR A 313 -0.30 -5.06 -19.31
N VAL A 314 -1.47 -4.88 -19.94
CA VAL A 314 -2.70 -4.47 -19.24
C VAL A 314 -3.04 -5.30 -18.01
N TRP A 315 -2.77 -6.61 -18.04
CA TRP A 315 -3.04 -7.52 -16.95
C TRP A 315 -2.20 -7.26 -15.70
N THR A 316 -1.01 -6.65 -15.86
CA THR A 316 -0.13 -6.29 -14.73
C THR A 316 -0.53 -4.99 -14.06
N HIS A 317 -1.52 -4.28 -14.60
CA HIS A 317 -2.07 -3.05 -14.05
C HIS A 317 -3.52 -3.21 -13.58
N LEU A 318 -4.18 -4.34 -13.94
CA LEU A 318 -5.61 -4.52 -13.73
C LEU A 318 -5.92 -5.16 -12.38
N HIS A 319 -6.84 -4.51 -11.66
CA HIS A 319 -7.42 -4.97 -10.41
C HIS A 319 -8.93 -5.08 -10.55
N ALA A 320 -9.51 -6.15 -10.05
CA ALA A 320 -10.95 -6.32 -9.97
C ALA A 320 -11.35 -6.77 -8.57
N GLY A 321 -12.41 -6.20 -8.04
CA GLY A 321 -12.88 -6.48 -6.68
C GLY A 321 -14.37 -6.50 -6.55
N ALA A 322 -14.85 -7.30 -5.60
CA ALA A 322 -16.23 -7.37 -5.18
C ALA A 322 -16.31 -7.29 -3.66
N GLU A 323 -17.28 -6.54 -3.16
CA GLU A 323 -17.65 -6.52 -1.75
C GLU A 323 -19.14 -6.80 -1.63
N LEU A 324 -19.51 -7.69 -0.72
CA LEU A 324 -20.88 -7.93 -0.31
C LEU A 324 -21.05 -7.55 1.15
N LYS A 325 -21.72 -6.44 1.43
CA LYS A 325 -22.11 -6.08 2.80
C LYS A 325 -23.42 -6.75 3.17
N LEU A 326 -23.39 -7.46 4.29
CA LEU A 326 -24.53 -8.12 4.91
C LEU A 326 -24.95 -7.32 6.14
N LEU A 327 -26.23 -6.98 6.25
CA LEU A 327 -26.81 -6.24 7.39
C LEU A 327 -26.04 -4.96 7.74
N ASN A 328 -25.26 -4.42 6.82
CA ASN A 328 -24.39 -3.25 6.94
C ASN A 328 -23.24 -3.37 7.97
N PHE A 329 -23.02 -4.54 8.58
CA PHE A 329 -21.94 -4.72 9.55
C PHE A 329 -21.00 -5.92 9.25
N ILE A 330 -21.36 -6.83 8.34
CA ILE A 330 -20.46 -7.88 7.85
C ILE A 330 -20.09 -7.57 6.41
N ALA A 331 -18.83 -7.61 6.08
CA ALA A 331 -18.32 -7.48 4.71
C ALA A 331 -17.62 -8.77 4.28
N LEU A 332 -18.01 -9.31 3.14
CA LEU A 332 -17.30 -10.40 2.45
C LEU A 332 -16.70 -9.81 1.18
N ARG A 333 -15.43 -10.12 0.92
CA ARG A 333 -14.68 -9.57 -0.19
C ARG A 333 -14.00 -10.65 -0.99
N ALA A 334 -13.96 -10.45 -2.30
CA ALA A 334 -13.18 -11.26 -3.23
C ALA A 334 -12.62 -10.35 -4.31
N GLY A 335 -11.46 -10.68 -4.82
CA GLY A 335 -10.83 -9.87 -5.86
C GLY A 335 -9.75 -10.59 -6.61
N MET A 336 -9.28 -9.92 -7.65
CA MET A 336 -8.18 -10.36 -8.50
C MET A 336 -7.15 -9.23 -8.58
N ASN A 337 -5.92 -9.56 -8.23
CA ASN A 337 -4.76 -8.67 -8.30
C ASN A 337 -3.83 -9.18 -9.39
N LYS A 338 -3.81 -8.50 -10.55
CA LYS A 338 -2.88 -8.85 -11.64
C LYS A 338 -2.88 -10.37 -11.96
N GLY A 339 -4.08 -10.97 -12.00
CA GLY A 339 -4.25 -12.41 -12.26
C GLY A 339 -4.34 -13.31 -11.02
N TRP A 340 -4.00 -12.84 -9.82
CA TRP A 340 -4.06 -13.62 -8.58
C TRP A 340 -5.34 -13.34 -7.79
N ILE A 341 -5.89 -14.39 -7.18
CA ILE A 341 -7.12 -14.29 -6.38
C ILE A 341 -6.79 -13.84 -4.95
N SER A 342 -7.65 -12.98 -4.42
CA SER A 342 -7.64 -12.54 -3.03
C SER A 342 -9.03 -12.67 -2.42
N VAL A 343 -9.11 -12.90 -1.12
CA VAL A 343 -10.37 -12.96 -0.37
C VAL A 343 -10.22 -12.22 0.95
N GLY A 344 -11.33 -11.68 1.46
CA GLY A 344 -11.32 -10.95 2.73
C GLY A 344 -12.68 -10.97 3.40
N ALA A 345 -12.67 -10.68 4.69
CA ALA A 345 -13.87 -10.51 5.49
C ALA A 345 -13.66 -9.36 6.48
N GLY A 346 -14.75 -8.72 6.88
CA GLY A 346 -14.72 -7.65 7.87
C GLY A 346 -16.00 -7.60 8.69
N ILE A 347 -15.88 -7.04 9.89
CA ILE A 347 -16.99 -6.81 10.81
C ILE A 347 -16.90 -5.37 11.32
N ASP A 348 -17.97 -4.61 11.13
CA ASP A 348 -18.14 -3.22 11.56
C ASP A 348 -19.08 -3.18 12.78
N LEU A 349 -18.55 -3.08 13.99
CA LEU A 349 -19.31 -3.06 15.23
C LEU A 349 -19.32 -1.65 15.83
N LEU A 350 -20.33 -0.83 15.53
CA LEU A 350 -20.50 0.53 16.05
C LEU A 350 -19.26 1.42 15.81
N PHE A 351 -18.28 1.30 16.69
CA PHE A 351 -17.03 2.06 16.65
C PHE A 351 -15.79 1.19 16.40
N LEU A 352 -15.94 -0.13 16.37
CA LEU A 352 -14.85 -1.09 16.16
C LEU A 352 -15.00 -1.77 14.81
N GLU A 353 -14.00 -1.63 13.95
CA GLU A 353 -13.88 -2.38 12.69
C GLU A 353 -12.75 -3.38 12.81
N VAL A 354 -13.01 -4.62 12.38
CA VAL A 354 -12.01 -5.69 12.31
C VAL A 354 -12.08 -6.32 10.93
N ASP A 355 -10.98 -6.29 10.21
CA ASP A 355 -10.88 -6.82 8.86
C ASP A 355 -9.72 -7.81 8.76
N ALA A 356 -9.87 -8.83 7.91
CA ALA A 356 -8.82 -9.77 7.54
C ALA A 356 -8.88 -10.11 6.06
N ALA A 357 -7.72 -10.38 5.45
CA ALA A 357 -7.62 -10.81 4.06
C ALA A 357 -6.46 -11.79 3.85
N LEU A 358 -6.68 -12.75 2.97
CA LEU A 358 -5.66 -13.53 2.31
C LEU A 358 -5.53 -12.98 0.89
N PHE A 359 -4.33 -12.54 0.54
CA PHE A 359 -4.07 -11.90 -0.74
C PHE A 359 -2.84 -12.49 -1.43
N THR A 360 -2.78 -12.35 -2.75
CA THR A 360 -1.58 -12.65 -3.52
C THR A 360 -1.31 -11.50 -4.48
N GLU A 361 -0.07 -11.06 -4.56
CA GLU A 361 0.40 -10.00 -5.45
C GLU A 361 1.34 -10.60 -6.49
N GLU A 362 1.24 -10.13 -7.75
CA GLU A 362 2.22 -10.46 -8.78
C GLU A 362 3.50 -9.64 -8.56
N MET A 363 4.62 -10.32 -8.47
CA MET A 363 5.95 -9.73 -8.31
C MET A 363 6.82 -9.94 -9.55
N GLY A 364 6.32 -10.73 -10.51
CA GLY A 364 6.96 -10.97 -11.81
C GLY A 364 6.57 -9.92 -12.85
N VAL A 365 7.06 -10.10 -14.06
CA VAL A 365 6.77 -9.23 -15.21
C VAL A 365 5.43 -9.60 -15.86
N ASN A 366 5.08 -10.89 -15.88
CA ASN A 366 3.82 -11.36 -16.45
C ASN A 366 2.91 -11.94 -15.36
N PRO A 367 1.59 -11.92 -15.57
CA PRO A 367 0.64 -12.56 -14.66
C PRO A 367 0.95 -14.04 -14.48
N GLY A 368 1.17 -14.46 -13.23
CA GLY A 368 1.45 -15.84 -12.89
C GLY A 368 2.94 -16.20 -12.79
N ASP A 369 3.85 -15.25 -13.05
CA ASP A 369 5.29 -15.49 -12.97
C ASP A 369 5.74 -15.74 -11.53
N PHE A 370 5.37 -14.85 -10.60
CA PHE A 370 5.76 -14.97 -9.20
C PHE A 370 4.73 -14.35 -8.25
N GLY A 371 3.86 -15.17 -7.70
CA GLY A 371 2.84 -14.75 -6.74
C GLY A 371 3.37 -14.70 -5.30
N ARG A 372 3.39 -13.51 -4.69
CA ARG A 372 3.67 -13.32 -3.26
C ARG A 372 2.37 -13.33 -2.47
N THR A 373 2.13 -14.40 -1.73
CA THR A 373 0.96 -14.53 -0.87
C THR A 373 1.22 -13.89 0.49
N GLY A 374 0.19 -13.25 1.05
CA GLY A 374 0.22 -12.65 2.37
C GLY A 374 -1.13 -12.70 3.07
N LEU A 375 -1.06 -12.52 4.38
CA LEU A 375 -2.20 -12.35 5.28
C LEU A 375 -2.16 -10.93 5.82
N ALA A 376 -3.29 -10.24 5.82
CA ALA A 376 -3.44 -8.91 6.42
C ALA A 376 -4.57 -8.91 7.43
N VAL A 377 -4.37 -8.21 8.54
CA VAL A 377 -5.37 -7.98 9.59
C VAL A 377 -5.34 -6.51 9.96
N GLN A 378 -6.52 -5.94 10.21
CA GLN A 378 -6.67 -4.55 10.63
C GLN A 378 -7.72 -4.45 11.74
N VAL A 379 -7.42 -3.63 12.72
CA VAL A 379 -8.35 -3.23 13.78
C VAL A 379 -8.39 -1.71 13.81
N ALA A 380 -9.57 -1.14 13.74
CA ALA A 380 -9.75 0.31 13.77
C ALA A 380 -10.85 0.74 14.71
N VAL A 381 -10.64 1.89 15.38
CA VAL A 381 -11.64 2.56 16.18
C VAL A 381 -12.06 3.83 15.46
N ARG A 382 -13.33 3.86 15.00
CA ARG A 382 -13.90 4.95 14.19
C ARG A 382 -15.23 5.44 14.75
N LEU A 383 -15.44 6.78 14.68
CA LEU A 383 -16.64 7.48 15.14
C LEU A 383 -17.28 8.30 14.01
#